data_7e31e4f11bb795dd1f7901ac5e58b9eb
#
_entry.id   7e31e4f11bb795dd1f7901ac5e58b9eb
#
_cell.length_a   1.000
_cell.length_b   1.000
_cell.length_c   1.000
_cell.angle_alpha   90.00
_cell.angle_beta   90.00
_cell.angle_gamma   90.00
#
_symmetry.space_group_name_H-M   'P 1'
#
loop_
_entity.id
_entity.type
_entity.pdbx_description
1 polymer ?
#
loop_
_entity_poly.entity_id
_entity_poly.type
_entity_poly.pdbx_seq_one_letter_code
_entity_poly.pdbx_strand_id
1 'polypeptide(L)'
;GVKVNLATGQPDDTGVVLTAEPDGSFTLISPTFDQGAGTHTILQQIVAEEMDVFIQQVRVVVGDTDVAPRDSGARASRVTYVASRAAVKACSQLREQLMAEAARMLECSTEEVDFRGGQFRLREDPRQQVNLKKIVAQAGRPLTVTALEDAPYPEDISYICAQIAEVEVDPETGKVRLSRFVTAHDVGTIFNPITHQGQIDGGVVMGVGQGMMEEMVIDGGRVTNASLGDYKLPAIGDIPELKTVLVSSGGGVAAYEGKAIGEFANNSPPAAIANAVADAVGVRLFELPITAEKIYHGLKERRR
;
A
#
# COMPACT_ATOMS: atom_id res chain seq x y z
N GLY A 1 2.20 13.67 11.56
CA GLY A 1 3.51 13.10 11.23
C GLY A 1 3.86 13.31 9.77
N VAL A 2 5.11 13.45 9.50
CA VAL A 2 5.66 13.55 8.14
C VAL A 2 6.72 12.46 7.99
N LYS A 3 6.59 11.61 6.97
CA LYS A 3 7.63 10.65 6.60
C LYS A 3 8.38 11.20 5.39
N VAL A 4 9.69 11.26 5.49
CA VAL A 4 10.58 11.54 4.37
C VAL A 4 11.30 10.22 4.05
N ASN A 5 11.12 9.70 2.84
CA ASN A 5 11.91 8.56 2.40
C ASN A 5 13.29 9.06 1.99
N LEU A 6 14.29 8.68 2.76
CA LEU A 6 15.68 8.91 2.38
C LEU A 6 16.06 7.89 1.31
N ALA A 7 16.62 8.36 0.21
CA ALA A 7 17.21 7.50 -0.80
C ALA A 7 18.32 6.66 -0.15
N THR A 8 18.15 5.34 -0.11
CA THR A 8 19.10 4.43 0.54
C THR A 8 20.28 4.09 -0.37
N GLY A 9 20.28 4.59 -1.62
CA GLY A 9 21.28 4.23 -2.64
C GLY A 9 21.18 2.78 -3.13
N GLN A 10 20.21 2.02 -2.66
CA GLN A 10 19.92 0.66 -3.14
C GLN A 10 18.95 0.72 -4.32
N PRO A 11 19.15 -0.10 -5.36
CA PRO A 11 18.18 -0.20 -6.46
C PRO A 11 16.80 -0.60 -5.92
N ASP A 12 15.79 0.13 -6.30
CA ASP A 12 14.39 -0.18 -5.98
C ASP A 12 13.70 -0.83 -7.19
N ASP A 13 14.44 -1.73 -7.84
CA ASP A 13 14.02 -2.44 -9.02
C ASP A 13 12.93 -3.48 -8.73
N THR A 14 12.00 -3.57 -9.63
CA THR A 14 11.03 -4.66 -9.74
C THR A 14 10.71 -4.90 -11.21
N GLY A 15 10.06 -6.01 -11.49
CA GLY A 15 9.56 -6.28 -12.82
C GLY A 15 8.30 -7.13 -12.78
N VAL A 16 7.59 -7.14 -13.89
CA VAL A 16 6.43 -8.02 -14.08
C VAL A 16 6.45 -8.61 -15.48
N VAL A 17 5.83 -9.77 -15.62
CA VAL A 17 5.56 -10.38 -16.93
C VAL A 17 4.06 -10.36 -17.16
N LEU A 18 3.61 -9.77 -18.26
CA LEU A 18 2.20 -9.72 -18.64
C LEU A 18 1.97 -10.47 -19.94
N THR A 19 1.04 -11.40 -19.92
CA THR A 19 0.68 -12.25 -21.06
C THR A 19 -0.79 -12.09 -21.39
N ALA A 20 -1.09 -11.91 -22.69
CA ALA A 20 -2.43 -12.07 -23.23
C ALA A 20 -2.67 -13.53 -23.57
N GLU A 21 -3.68 -14.13 -22.95
CA GLU A 21 -3.99 -15.55 -23.07
C GLU A 21 -4.93 -15.85 -24.27
N PRO A 22 -4.90 -17.06 -24.81
CA PRO A 22 -5.74 -17.44 -25.94
C PRO A 22 -7.25 -17.34 -25.68
N ASP A 23 -7.66 -17.42 -24.42
CA ASP A 23 -9.07 -17.26 -24.01
C ASP A 23 -9.52 -15.82 -23.87
N GLY A 24 -8.62 -14.85 -24.07
CA GLY A 24 -8.89 -13.40 -23.95
C GLY A 24 -8.76 -12.89 -22.51
N SER A 25 -8.15 -13.65 -21.64
CA SER A 25 -7.74 -13.21 -20.29
C SER A 25 -6.30 -12.72 -20.30
N PHE A 26 -5.85 -12.21 -19.14
CA PHE A 26 -4.48 -11.78 -18.91
C PHE A 26 -3.88 -12.50 -17.72
N THR A 27 -2.62 -12.89 -17.83
CA THR A 27 -1.83 -13.40 -16.72
C THR A 27 -0.71 -12.42 -16.41
N LEU A 28 -0.71 -11.88 -15.18
CA LEU A 28 0.38 -11.06 -14.65
C LEU A 28 1.21 -11.92 -13.70
N ILE A 29 2.49 -12.12 -14.01
CA ILE A 29 3.45 -12.73 -13.09
C ILE A 29 4.18 -11.60 -12.37
N SER A 30 4.10 -11.61 -11.04
CA SER A 30 4.75 -10.61 -10.20
C SER A 30 5.66 -11.29 -9.18
N PRO A 31 6.88 -10.78 -8.95
CA PRO A 31 7.76 -11.27 -7.88
C PRO A 31 7.30 -10.79 -6.50
N THR A 32 6.45 -9.74 -6.44
CA THR A 32 6.00 -9.18 -5.17
C THR A 32 4.98 -10.10 -4.50
N PHE A 33 5.26 -10.52 -3.28
CA PHE A 33 4.31 -11.30 -2.48
C PHE A 33 3.31 -10.40 -1.76
N ASP A 34 2.15 -10.94 -1.43
CA ASP A 34 1.14 -10.27 -0.63
C ASP A 34 1.24 -10.73 0.83
N GLN A 35 1.67 -9.83 1.68
CA GLN A 35 1.78 -10.04 3.13
C GLN A 35 0.51 -9.63 3.90
N GLY A 36 -0.63 -9.56 3.21
CA GLY A 36 -1.91 -9.08 3.75
C GLY A 36 -2.23 -7.63 3.37
N ALA A 37 -1.36 -6.99 2.57
CA ALA A 37 -1.54 -5.59 2.14
C ALA A 37 -2.53 -5.42 0.96
N GLY A 38 -2.94 -6.52 0.31
CA GLY A 38 -3.80 -6.48 -0.87
C GLY A 38 -3.07 -6.15 -2.17
N THR A 39 -1.76 -6.35 -2.23
CA THR A 39 -0.90 -6.01 -3.37
C THR A 39 -1.36 -6.69 -4.65
N HIS A 40 -1.70 -7.99 -4.59
CA HIS A 40 -2.16 -8.74 -5.77
C HIS A 40 -3.46 -8.18 -6.32
N THR A 41 -4.40 -7.80 -5.44
CA THR A 41 -5.66 -7.17 -5.84
C THR A 41 -5.42 -5.83 -6.54
N ILE A 42 -4.50 -5.01 -6.02
CA ILE A 42 -4.13 -3.73 -6.64
C ILE A 42 -3.55 -3.94 -8.04
N LEU A 43 -2.61 -4.88 -8.19
CA LEU A 43 -2.01 -5.18 -9.48
C LEU A 43 -3.05 -5.72 -10.49
N GLN A 44 -3.99 -6.55 -10.02
CA GLN A 44 -5.11 -7.05 -10.81
C GLN A 44 -6.02 -5.91 -11.28
N GLN A 45 -6.35 -4.96 -10.39
CA GLN A 45 -7.15 -3.78 -10.71
C GLN A 45 -6.44 -2.88 -11.75
N ILE A 46 -5.13 -2.66 -11.60
CA ILE A 46 -4.35 -1.85 -12.54
C ILE A 46 -4.36 -2.47 -13.94
N VAL A 47 -4.10 -3.77 -14.05
CA VAL A 47 -4.12 -4.45 -15.36
C VAL A 47 -5.52 -4.42 -15.97
N ALA A 48 -6.57 -4.61 -15.17
CA ALA A 48 -7.95 -4.56 -15.64
C ALA A 48 -8.32 -3.17 -16.18
N GLU A 49 -7.94 -2.11 -15.48
CA GLU A 49 -8.13 -0.72 -15.88
C GLU A 49 -7.36 -0.39 -17.17
N GLU A 50 -6.06 -0.69 -17.21
CA GLU A 50 -5.20 -0.39 -18.36
C GLU A 50 -5.59 -1.18 -19.61
N MET A 51 -6.08 -2.40 -19.43
CA MET A 51 -6.48 -3.26 -20.55
C MET A 51 -7.99 -3.19 -20.82
N ASP A 52 -8.70 -2.28 -20.14
CA ASP A 52 -10.15 -2.06 -20.29
C ASP A 52 -10.94 -3.38 -20.32
N VAL A 53 -10.73 -4.20 -19.30
CA VAL A 53 -11.37 -5.53 -19.14
C VAL A 53 -11.90 -5.69 -17.71
N PHE A 54 -12.78 -6.67 -17.53
CA PHE A 54 -13.25 -6.99 -16.19
C PHE A 54 -12.12 -7.61 -15.35
N ILE A 55 -12.09 -7.28 -14.05
CA ILE A 55 -11.06 -7.76 -13.12
C ILE A 55 -10.94 -9.31 -13.09
N GLN A 56 -12.05 -10.01 -13.32
CA GLN A 56 -12.08 -11.47 -13.39
C GLN A 56 -11.31 -12.06 -14.58
N GLN A 57 -11.01 -11.22 -15.58
CA GLN A 57 -10.19 -11.62 -16.74
C GLN A 57 -8.69 -11.47 -16.49
N VAL A 58 -8.30 -10.99 -15.31
CA VAL A 58 -6.89 -10.83 -14.94
C VAL A 58 -6.54 -11.81 -13.83
N ARG A 59 -5.54 -12.64 -14.06
CA ARG A 59 -4.97 -13.54 -13.06
C ARG A 59 -3.59 -13.04 -12.65
N VAL A 60 -3.34 -12.95 -11.35
CA VAL A 60 -2.01 -12.66 -10.79
C VAL A 60 -1.37 -13.95 -10.31
N VAL A 61 -0.14 -14.21 -10.74
CA VAL A 61 0.68 -15.37 -10.36
C VAL A 61 1.94 -14.87 -9.66
N VAL A 62 2.26 -15.48 -8.53
CA VAL A 62 3.39 -15.06 -7.67
C VAL A 62 4.16 -16.26 -7.14
N GLY A 63 5.37 -15.99 -6.64
CA GLY A 63 6.15 -16.94 -5.85
C GLY A 63 6.98 -17.95 -6.65
N ASP A 64 7.08 -17.80 -7.98
CA ASP A 64 7.91 -18.63 -8.82
C ASP A 64 9.12 -17.82 -9.34
N THR A 65 10.30 -18.08 -8.78
CA THR A 65 11.54 -17.37 -9.12
C THR A 65 12.14 -17.79 -10.46
N ASP A 66 11.66 -18.87 -11.07
CA ASP A 66 12.12 -19.31 -12.39
C ASP A 66 11.50 -18.46 -13.51
N VAL A 67 10.34 -17.87 -13.27
CA VAL A 67 9.59 -17.10 -14.27
C VAL A 67 9.37 -15.65 -13.90
N ALA A 68 9.37 -15.32 -12.61
CA ALA A 68 9.20 -13.95 -12.14
C ALA A 68 10.51 -13.16 -12.23
N PRO A 69 10.47 -11.89 -12.66
CA PRO A 69 11.62 -11.00 -12.60
C PRO A 69 12.09 -10.77 -11.15
N ARG A 70 13.29 -10.20 -11.01
CA ARG A 70 13.81 -9.82 -9.70
C ARG A 70 12.95 -8.73 -9.05
N ASP A 71 12.86 -8.78 -7.71
CA ASP A 71 12.31 -7.72 -6.86
C ASP A 71 13.17 -7.53 -5.60
N SER A 72 13.27 -6.31 -5.12
CA SER A 72 14.05 -5.97 -3.91
C SER A 72 13.32 -6.26 -2.60
N GLY A 73 12.12 -6.81 -2.65
CA GLY A 73 11.30 -7.19 -1.50
C GLY A 73 10.37 -6.09 -0.97
N ALA A 74 9.44 -6.49 -0.10
CA ALA A 74 8.47 -5.59 0.51
C ALA A 74 9.09 -4.88 1.73
N ARG A 75 9.47 -3.62 1.57
CA ARG A 75 10.09 -2.77 2.59
C ARG A 75 9.80 -1.29 2.31
N ALA A 76 9.95 -0.42 3.28
CA ALA A 76 9.87 1.03 3.16
C ALA A 76 8.64 1.54 2.37
N SER A 77 7.54 0.80 2.42
CA SER A 77 6.28 1.11 1.71
C SER A 77 6.42 1.22 0.18
N ARG A 78 7.40 0.52 -0.42
CA ARG A 78 7.75 0.66 -1.84
C ARG A 78 6.85 -0.13 -2.81
N VAL A 79 6.24 -1.23 -2.34
CA VAL A 79 5.65 -2.24 -3.23
C VAL A 79 4.64 -1.64 -4.22
N THR A 80 3.61 -0.96 -3.73
CA THR A 80 2.61 -0.34 -4.62
C THR A 80 3.25 0.68 -5.55
N TYR A 81 4.24 1.44 -5.07
CA TYR A 81 4.94 2.44 -5.88
C TYR A 81 5.61 1.81 -7.10
N VAL A 82 6.52 0.87 -6.91
CA VAL A 82 7.32 0.32 -8.02
C VAL A 82 6.53 -0.70 -8.85
N ALA A 83 5.73 -1.57 -8.20
CA ALA A 83 5.00 -2.62 -8.90
C ALA A 83 3.83 -2.08 -9.74
N SER A 84 3.16 -1.01 -9.27
CA SER A 84 2.11 -0.38 -10.08
C SER A 84 2.67 0.24 -11.38
N ARG A 85 3.84 0.88 -11.29
CA ARG A 85 4.52 1.46 -12.45
C ARG A 85 4.97 0.38 -13.44
N ALA A 86 5.55 -0.72 -12.92
CA ALA A 86 5.92 -1.86 -13.74
C ALA A 86 4.70 -2.47 -14.45
N ALA A 87 3.56 -2.60 -13.76
CA ALA A 87 2.31 -3.10 -14.33
C ALA A 87 1.78 -2.19 -15.44
N VAL A 88 1.70 -0.87 -15.21
CA VAL A 88 1.27 0.11 -16.24
C VAL A 88 2.20 0.06 -17.45
N LYS A 89 3.51 0.00 -17.23
CA LYS A 89 4.49 -0.13 -18.31
C LYS A 89 4.31 -1.42 -19.11
N ALA A 90 4.07 -2.54 -18.44
CA ALA A 90 3.77 -3.82 -19.11
C ALA A 90 2.49 -3.73 -19.94
N CYS A 91 1.44 -3.12 -19.40
CA CYS A 91 0.18 -2.93 -20.11
C CYS A 91 0.38 -2.07 -21.36
N SER A 92 1.13 -0.96 -21.27
CA SER A 92 1.45 -0.12 -22.42
C SER A 92 2.16 -0.91 -23.53
N GLN A 93 3.23 -1.63 -23.17
CA GLN A 93 4.01 -2.43 -24.12
C GLN A 93 3.18 -3.56 -24.76
N LEU A 94 2.35 -4.24 -23.96
CA LEU A 94 1.48 -5.30 -24.49
C LEU A 94 0.40 -4.72 -25.38
N ARG A 95 -0.19 -3.57 -25.02
CA ARG A 95 -1.17 -2.86 -25.83
C ARG A 95 -0.60 -2.47 -27.19
N GLU A 96 0.63 -1.97 -27.24
CA GLU A 96 1.33 -1.66 -28.49
C GLU A 96 1.46 -2.90 -29.41
N GLN A 97 1.82 -4.06 -28.86
CA GLN A 97 1.89 -5.30 -29.61
C GLN A 97 0.50 -5.74 -30.13
N LEU A 98 -0.51 -5.67 -29.26
CA LEU A 98 -1.89 -6.02 -29.62
C LEU A 98 -2.47 -5.08 -30.70
N MET A 99 -2.18 -3.78 -30.59
CA MET A 99 -2.58 -2.78 -31.61
C MET A 99 -1.94 -3.05 -32.97
N ALA A 100 -0.65 -3.40 -32.99
CA ALA A 100 0.04 -3.75 -34.24
C ALA A 100 -0.55 -5.00 -34.89
N GLU A 101 -0.85 -6.04 -34.12
CA GLU A 101 -1.50 -7.25 -34.63
C GLU A 101 -2.94 -6.96 -35.11
N ALA A 102 -3.70 -6.14 -34.40
CA ALA A 102 -5.03 -5.73 -34.77
C ALA A 102 -5.01 -4.93 -36.11
N ALA A 103 -4.09 -3.98 -36.24
CA ALA A 103 -3.91 -3.19 -37.44
C ALA A 103 -3.59 -4.07 -38.67
N ARG A 104 -2.71 -5.06 -38.47
CA ARG A 104 -2.40 -6.05 -39.52
C ARG A 104 -3.64 -6.87 -39.93
N MET A 105 -4.51 -7.25 -38.97
CA MET A 105 -5.74 -8.01 -39.25
C MET A 105 -6.84 -7.16 -39.88
N LEU A 106 -6.86 -5.86 -39.58
CA LEU A 106 -7.82 -4.88 -40.15
C LEU A 106 -7.30 -4.21 -41.42
N GLU A 107 -6.10 -4.55 -41.90
CA GLU A 107 -5.44 -3.99 -43.08
C GLU A 107 -5.34 -2.45 -43.04
N CYS A 108 -4.98 -1.90 -41.86
CA CYS A 108 -4.88 -0.47 -41.61
C CYS A 108 -3.60 -0.13 -40.85
N SER A 109 -3.35 1.15 -40.57
CA SER A 109 -2.27 1.60 -39.69
C SER A 109 -2.68 1.49 -38.22
N THR A 110 -1.70 1.45 -37.31
CA THR A 110 -1.94 1.39 -35.84
C THR A 110 -2.67 2.62 -35.32
N GLU A 111 -2.46 3.77 -35.95
CA GLU A 111 -3.11 5.04 -35.59
C GLU A 111 -4.61 5.04 -35.88
N GLU A 112 -5.04 4.20 -36.84
CA GLU A 112 -6.45 4.05 -37.20
C GLU A 112 -7.20 3.07 -36.33
N VAL A 113 -6.50 2.30 -35.48
CA VAL A 113 -7.12 1.38 -34.52
C VAL A 113 -7.46 2.11 -33.23
N ASP A 114 -8.63 1.81 -32.69
CA ASP A 114 -9.06 2.18 -31.34
C ASP A 114 -9.22 0.92 -30.49
N PHE A 115 -8.76 0.97 -29.24
CA PHE A 115 -8.91 -0.12 -28.29
C PHE A 115 -9.89 0.27 -27.20
N ARG A 116 -10.97 -0.49 -27.08
CA ARG A 116 -11.99 -0.24 -26.05
C ARG A 116 -12.77 -1.51 -25.72
N GLY A 117 -12.96 -1.79 -24.42
CA GLY A 117 -13.74 -2.93 -23.93
C GLY A 117 -13.18 -4.27 -24.41
N GLY A 118 -11.85 -4.43 -24.47
CA GLY A 118 -11.22 -5.64 -25.00
C GLY A 118 -11.40 -5.87 -26.51
N GLN A 119 -11.88 -4.84 -27.24
CA GLN A 119 -12.08 -4.86 -28.68
C GLN A 119 -11.16 -3.85 -29.37
N PHE A 120 -10.62 -4.24 -30.51
CA PHE A 120 -9.81 -3.39 -31.40
C PHE A 120 -10.64 -3.05 -32.61
N ARG A 121 -10.88 -1.77 -32.91
CA ARG A 121 -11.82 -1.27 -33.91
C ARG A 121 -11.15 -0.29 -34.83
N LEU A 122 -11.58 -0.27 -36.09
CA LEU A 122 -11.22 0.80 -37.00
C LEU A 122 -11.95 2.09 -36.56
N ARG A 123 -11.22 3.20 -36.37
CA ARG A 123 -11.79 4.49 -35.90
C ARG A 123 -12.88 5.03 -36.84
N GLU A 124 -12.68 4.90 -38.17
CA GLU A 124 -13.61 5.41 -39.17
C GLU A 124 -14.82 4.47 -39.39
N ASP A 125 -14.67 3.17 -39.15
CA ASP A 125 -15.77 2.20 -39.21
C ASP A 125 -15.71 1.19 -38.06
N PRO A 126 -16.30 1.53 -36.91
CA PRO A 126 -16.27 0.67 -35.70
C PRO A 126 -16.94 -0.71 -35.85
N ARG A 127 -17.60 -0.97 -36.97
CA ARG A 127 -18.14 -2.32 -37.28
C ARG A 127 -17.01 -3.28 -37.68
N GLN A 128 -15.93 -2.72 -38.22
CA GLN A 128 -14.72 -3.49 -38.48
C GLN A 128 -13.93 -3.60 -37.17
N GLN A 129 -14.00 -4.75 -36.54
CA GLN A 129 -13.40 -4.97 -35.26
C GLN A 129 -12.86 -6.40 -35.13
N VAL A 130 -11.85 -6.52 -34.30
CA VAL A 130 -11.25 -7.80 -33.90
C VAL A 130 -11.12 -7.85 -32.36
N ASN A 131 -11.42 -8.99 -31.78
CA ASN A 131 -11.28 -9.17 -30.35
C ASN A 131 -9.93 -9.80 -29.97
N LEU A 132 -9.56 -9.69 -28.71
CA LEU A 132 -8.30 -10.19 -28.15
C LEU A 132 -8.08 -11.67 -28.48
N LYS A 133 -9.10 -12.53 -28.36
CA LYS A 133 -8.98 -13.98 -28.64
C LYS A 133 -8.54 -14.24 -30.08
N LYS A 134 -9.11 -13.50 -31.04
CA LYS A 134 -8.74 -13.66 -32.46
C LYS A 134 -7.32 -13.18 -32.72
N ILE A 135 -6.89 -12.07 -32.05
CA ILE A 135 -5.54 -11.53 -32.19
C ILE A 135 -4.52 -12.56 -31.69
N VAL A 136 -4.71 -13.09 -30.48
CA VAL A 136 -3.78 -14.07 -29.89
C VAL A 136 -3.77 -15.37 -30.70
N ALA A 137 -4.93 -15.85 -31.16
CA ALA A 137 -5.01 -17.03 -32.03
C ALA A 137 -4.28 -16.83 -33.36
N GLN A 138 -4.41 -15.67 -33.97
CA GLN A 138 -3.74 -15.34 -35.25
C GLN A 138 -2.22 -15.17 -35.08
N ALA A 139 -1.76 -14.66 -33.92
CA ALA A 139 -0.35 -14.54 -33.63
C ALA A 139 0.38 -15.90 -33.53
N GLY A 140 -0.36 -16.99 -33.27
CA GLY A 140 0.18 -18.35 -33.18
C GLY A 140 1.11 -18.60 -31.99
N ARG A 141 1.23 -17.60 -31.09
CA ARG A 141 2.05 -17.63 -29.87
C ARG A 141 1.43 -16.75 -28.80
N PRO A 142 1.69 -16.99 -27.52
CA PRO A 142 1.34 -16.03 -26.48
C PRO A 142 2.00 -14.68 -26.74
N LEU A 143 1.22 -13.61 -26.59
CA LEU A 143 1.76 -12.25 -26.62
C LEU A 143 2.15 -11.86 -25.20
N THR A 144 3.43 -11.79 -24.97
CA THR A 144 4.02 -11.61 -23.62
C THR A 144 5.02 -10.49 -23.64
N VAL A 145 5.01 -9.69 -22.59
CA VAL A 145 5.99 -8.64 -22.32
C VAL A 145 6.58 -8.80 -20.93
N THR A 146 7.84 -8.40 -20.79
CA THR A 146 8.50 -8.25 -19.48
C THR A 146 8.84 -6.79 -19.30
N ALA A 147 8.25 -6.16 -18.31
CA ALA A 147 8.56 -4.78 -17.96
C ALA A 147 9.36 -4.74 -16.67
N LEU A 148 10.50 -4.06 -16.73
CA LEU A 148 11.33 -3.75 -15.58
C LEU A 148 11.14 -2.28 -15.22
N GLU A 149 11.05 -2.01 -13.94
CA GLU A 149 10.96 -0.66 -13.39
C GLU A 149 12.06 -0.48 -12.35
N ASP A 150 12.87 0.53 -12.57
CA ASP A 150 13.85 1.04 -11.62
C ASP A 150 13.43 2.48 -11.32
N ALA A 151 12.78 2.65 -10.19
CA ALA A 151 12.18 3.93 -9.84
C ALA A 151 12.94 4.53 -8.66
N PRO A 152 13.85 5.50 -8.90
CA PRO A 152 14.43 6.26 -7.81
C PRO A 152 13.34 7.01 -7.05
N TYR A 153 13.40 6.99 -5.72
CA TYR A 153 12.50 7.82 -4.92
C TYR A 153 12.81 9.30 -5.22
N PRO A 154 11.81 10.08 -5.66
CA PRO A 154 11.98 11.51 -5.78
C PRO A 154 12.25 12.13 -4.41
N GLU A 155 13.16 13.09 -4.36
CA GLU A 155 13.55 13.77 -3.11
C GLU A 155 12.43 14.61 -2.50
N ASP A 156 11.42 15.00 -3.28
CA ASP A 156 10.42 16.02 -2.93
C ASP A 156 9.04 15.47 -2.52
N ILE A 157 8.89 14.17 -2.25
CA ILE A 157 7.59 13.64 -1.88
C ILE A 157 7.37 13.70 -0.38
N SER A 158 6.37 14.48 0.00
CA SER A 158 5.87 14.54 1.37
C SER A 158 4.67 13.60 1.54
N TYR A 159 4.75 12.76 2.56
CA TYR A 159 3.65 11.95 3.05
C TYR A 159 3.14 12.61 4.33
N ILE A 160 1.87 13.02 4.34
CA ILE A 160 1.29 13.77 5.46
C ILE A 160 0.14 12.98 6.06
N CYS A 161 0.15 12.88 7.39
CA CYS A 161 -1.02 12.43 8.14
C CYS A 161 -1.29 13.36 9.32
N ALA A 162 -2.56 13.41 9.72
CA ALA A 162 -3.00 14.05 10.95
C ALA A 162 -3.71 13.01 11.81
N GLN A 163 -3.34 12.95 13.10
CA GLN A 163 -3.86 11.95 14.02
C GLN A 163 -4.30 12.59 15.33
N ILE A 164 -5.48 12.21 15.82
CA ILE A 164 -6.09 12.74 17.04
C ILE A 164 -6.49 11.55 17.91
N ALA A 165 -6.11 11.59 19.18
CA ALA A 165 -6.47 10.64 20.21
C ALA A 165 -7.44 11.27 21.20
N GLU A 166 -8.49 10.53 21.58
CA GLU A 166 -9.38 10.88 22.71
C GLU A 166 -9.14 9.88 23.83
N VAL A 167 -8.78 10.38 25.01
CA VAL A 167 -8.43 9.55 26.17
C VAL A 167 -9.26 9.90 27.40
N GLU A 168 -9.50 8.91 28.22
CA GLU A 168 -9.95 9.06 29.61
C GLU A 168 -8.84 8.60 30.54
N VAL A 169 -8.48 9.43 31.53
CA VAL A 169 -7.42 9.12 32.49
C VAL A 169 -8.01 9.10 33.89
N ASP A 170 -7.82 8.00 34.59
CA ASP A 170 -8.14 7.91 35.99
C ASP A 170 -7.02 8.58 36.84
N PRO A 171 -7.29 9.72 37.50
CA PRO A 171 -6.26 10.45 38.25
C PRO A 171 -5.79 9.77 39.53
N GLU A 172 -6.48 8.74 40.02
CA GLU A 172 -6.12 8.00 41.21
C GLU A 172 -5.16 6.85 40.90
N THR A 173 -5.30 6.23 39.73
CA THR A 173 -4.52 5.06 39.33
C THR A 173 -3.56 5.32 38.19
N GLY A 174 -3.75 6.42 37.44
CA GLY A 174 -3.02 6.71 36.20
C GLY A 174 -3.47 5.88 34.99
N LYS A 175 -4.51 5.05 35.15
CA LYS A 175 -4.99 4.21 34.05
C LYS A 175 -5.56 5.07 32.93
N VAL A 176 -5.15 4.75 31.70
CA VAL A 176 -5.64 5.41 30.48
C VAL A 176 -6.56 4.47 29.72
N ARG A 177 -7.68 4.98 29.28
CA ARG A 177 -8.55 4.36 28.28
C ARG A 177 -8.51 5.21 27.00
N LEU A 178 -8.00 4.67 25.92
CA LEU A 178 -8.07 5.28 24.59
C LEU A 178 -9.47 5.00 24.04
N SER A 179 -10.34 6.00 24.02
CA SER A 179 -11.74 5.84 23.64
C SER A 179 -11.96 5.91 22.14
N ARG A 180 -11.22 6.82 21.47
CA ARG A 180 -11.36 7.06 20.06
C ARG A 180 -10.02 7.48 19.44
N PHE A 181 -9.80 7.08 18.19
CA PHE A 181 -8.65 7.51 17.42
C PHE A 181 -9.07 7.90 16.00
N VAL A 182 -8.83 9.14 15.63
CA VAL A 182 -9.12 9.64 14.28
C VAL A 182 -7.80 9.84 13.54
N THR A 183 -7.72 9.31 12.34
CA THR A 183 -6.54 9.43 11.48
C THR A 183 -6.92 9.86 10.07
N ALA A 184 -6.26 10.87 9.54
CA ALA A 184 -6.42 11.35 8.17
C ALA A 184 -5.08 11.20 7.44
N HIS A 185 -5.10 10.54 6.29
CA HIS A 185 -3.90 10.28 5.49
C HIS A 185 -4.04 10.81 4.08
N ASP A 186 -3.05 11.55 3.63
CA ASP A 186 -2.88 11.88 2.23
C ASP A 186 -2.31 10.67 1.49
N VAL A 187 -3.17 10.01 0.73
CA VAL A 187 -2.87 8.76 0.01
C VAL A 187 -2.68 8.95 -1.50
N GLY A 188 -2.73 10.21 -1.96
CA GLY A 188 -2.78 10.49 -3.38
C GLY A 188 -4.04 9.90 -4.01
N THR A 189 -3.92 9.12 -5.06
CA THR A 189 -5.05 8.39 -5.62
C THR A 189 -5.39 7.16 -4.79
N ILE A 190 -6.68 6.97 -4.52
CA ILE A 190 -7.19 5.82 -3.79
C ILE A 190 -7.36 4.64 -4.76
N PHE A 191 -6.43 3.68 -4.73
CA PHE A 191 -6.53 2.47 -5.56
C PHE A 191 -7.66 1.54 -5.09
N ASN A 192 -7.70 1.27 -3.80
CA ASN A 192 -8.70 0.42 -3.20
C ASN A 192 -9.00 0.92 -1.77
N PRO A 193 -10.19 1.47 -1.50
CA PRO A 193 -10.50 2.07 -0.20
C PRO A 193 -10.46 1.06 0.94
N ILE A 194 -10.83 -0.20 0.70
CA ILE A 194 -10.85 -1.24 1.74
C ILE A 194 -9.42 -1.59 2.18
N THR A 195 -8.52 -1.84 1.23
CA THR A 195 -7.12 -2.17 1.55
C THR A 195 -6.38 -0.97 2.11
N HIS A 196 -6.64 0.25 1.64
CA HIS A 196 -6.10 1.47 2.22
C HIS A 196 -6.50 1.61 3.69
N GLN A 197 -7.79 1.52 3.99
CA GLN A 197 -8.29 1.59 5.36
C GLN A 197 -7.66 0.49 6.23
N GLY A 198 -7.65 -0.75 5.77
CA GLY A 198 -7.09 -1.88 6.51
C GLY A 198 -5.60 -1.70 6.85
N GLN A 199 -4.80 -1.17 5.92
CA GLN A 199 -3.39 -0.86 6.18
C GLN A 199 -3.22 0.27 7.20
N ILE A 200 -4.02 1.32 7.11
CA ILE A 200 -3.96 2.46 8.02
C ILE A 200 -4.42 2.04 9.42
N ASP A 201 -5.54 1.34 9.54
CA ASP A 201 -6.07 0.88 10.83
C ASP A 201 -5.08 -0.07 11.52
N GLY A 202 -4.48 -1.01 10.77
CA GLY A 202 -3.43 -1.89 11.27
C GLY A 202 -2.20 -1.13 11.76
N GLY A 203 -1.75 -0.13 11.01
CA GLY A 203 -0.63 0.74 11.40
C GLY A 203 -0.94 1.56 12.67
N VAL A 204 -2.16 2.09 12.79
CA VAL A 204 -2.60 2.80 14.01
C VAL A 204 -2.57 1.87 15.23
N VAL A 205 -3.08 0.63 15.10
CA VAL A 205 -3.05 -0.35 16.21
C VAL A 205 -1.62 -0.68 16.64
N MET A 206 -0.69 -0.86 15.67
CA MET A 206 0.73 -1.03 15.99
C MET A 206 1.29 0.18 16.74
N GLY A 207 0.95 1.39 16.32
CA GLY A 207 1.37 2.61 17.02
C GLY A 207 0.75 2.78 18.42
N VAL A 208 -0.48 2.32 18.63
CA VAL A 208 -1.12 2.26 19.95
C VAL A 208 -0.35 1.29 20.85
N GLY A 209 -0.01 0.09 20.35
CA GLY A 209 0.82 -0.88 21.07
C GLY A 209 2.14 -0.28 21.52
N GLN A 210 2.89 0.31 20.60
CA GLN A 210 4.16 0.99 20.88
C GLN A 210 3.99 2.15 21.87
N GLY A 211 2.90 2.88 21.77
CA GLY A 211 2.65 4.04 22.62
C GLY A 211 2.28 3.70 24.06
N MET A 212 1.59 2.59 24.30
CA MET A 212 0.94 2.32 25.58
C MET A 212 1.36 1.02 26.25
N MET A 213 1.90 0.03 25.51
CA MET A 213 2.02 -1.35 26.02
C MET A 213 3.37 -1.99 25.77
N GLU A 214 3.92 -1.81 24.58
CA GLU A 214 5.05 -2.59 24.09
C GLU A 214 6.37 -2.00 24.59
N GLU A 215 7.11 -2.82 25.33
CA GLU A 215 8.45 -2.48 25.80
C GLU A 215 9.33 -3.72 25.78
N MET A 216 10.46 -3.65 25.10
CA MET A 216 11.48 -4.68 25.17
C MET A 216 12.42 -4.39 26.34
N VAL A 217 12.29 -5.18 27.41
CA VAL A 217 13.12 -5.02 28.61
C VAL A 217 14.42 -5.79 28.44
N ILE A 218 15.55 -5.07 28.49
CA ILE A 218 16.89 -5.65 28.37
C ILE A 218 17.64 -5.49 29.72
N ASP A 219 18.08 -6.60 30.27
CA ASP A 219 18.93 -6.64 31.45
C ASP A 219 20.21 -7.44 31.16
N GLY A 220 21.35 -6.87 31.43
CA GLY A 220 22.65 -7.48 31.17
C GLY A 220 22.84 -7.99 29.75
N GLY A 221 22.24 -7.32 28.73
CA GLY A 221 22.29 -7.72 27.32
C GLY A 221 21.32 -8.85 26.96
N ARG A 222 20.41 -9.22 27.84
CA ARG A 222 19.38 -10.25 27.60
C ARG A 222 17.98 -9.63 27.62
N VAL A 223 17.14 -10.04 26.66
CA VAL A 223 15.71 -9.70 26.69
C VAL A 223 15.05 -10.53 27.78
N THR A 224 14.44 -9.87 28.77
CA THR A 224 13.84 -10.54 29.95
C THR A 224 12.36 -10.82 29.82
N ASN A 225 11.68 -10.16 28.87
CA ASN A 225 10.26 -10.32 28.57
C ASN A 225 10.02 -10.85 27.13
N ALA A 226 10.72 -11.90 26.74
CA ALA A 226 10.71 -12.46 25.39
C ALA A 226 9.45 -13.27 25.03
N SER A 227 8.51 -13.46 25.96
CA SER A 227 7.25 -14.16 25.70
C SER A 227 6.11 -13.16 25.46
N LEU A 228 5.12 -13.53 24.63
CA LEU A 228 3.90 -12.72 24.45
C LEU A 228 3.03 -12.63 25.72
N GLY A 229 3.34 -13.40 26.77
CA GLY A 229 2.77 -13.24 28.10
C GLY A 229 3.29 -12.00 28.81
N ASP A 230 4.54 -11.63 28.57
CA ASP A 230 5.25 -10.53 29.23
C ASP A 230 5.39 -9.31 28.31
N TYR A 231 5.72 -9.52 27.04
CA TYR A 231 5.67 -8.49 26.00
C TYR A 231 4.22 -8.32 25.53
N LYS A 232 3.61 -7.19 25.88
CA LYS A 232 2.18 -6.95 25.66
C LYS A 232 1.91 -6.38 24.28
N LEU A 233 1.10 -7.08 23.49
CA LEU A 233 0.51 -6.58 22.25
C LEU A 233 -0.93 -6.15 22.50
N PRO A 234 -1.47 -5.16 21.74
CA PRO A 234 -2.88 -4.81 21.81
C PRO A 234 -3.78 -6.01 21.49
N ALA A 235 -4.73 -6.27 22.37
CA ALA A 235 -5.81 -7.21 22.14
C ALA A 235 -7.05 -6.48 21.62
N ILE A 236 -8.07 -7.21 21.19
CA ILE A 236 -9.29 -6.61 20.64
C ILE A 236 -9.98 -5.62 21.59
N GLY A 237 -9.83 -5.82 22.91
CA GLY A 237 -10.38 -4.94 23.94
C GLY A 237 -9.61 -3.64 24.14
N ASP A 238 -8.40 -3.52 23.59
CA ASP A 238 -7.53 -2.35 23.71
C ASP A 238 -7.67 -1.41 22.50
N ILE A 239 -8.37 -1.87 21.44
CA ILE A 239 -8.55 -1.10 20.21
C ILE A 239 -9.66 -0.07 20.43
N PRO A 240 -9.35 1.24 20.23
CA PRO A 240 -10.37 2.29 20.33
C PRO A 240 -11.34 2.28 19.17
N GLU A 241 -12.39 3.12 19.23
CA GLU A 241 -13.14 3.47 18.02
C GLU A 241 -12.19 4.11 17.00
N LEU A 242 -11.95 3.42 15.86
CA LEU A 242 -11.09 3.93 14.80
C LEU A 242 -11.92 4.67 13.74
N LYS A 243 -11.46 5.86 13.36
CA LYS A 243 -12.02 6.60 12.21
C LYS A 243 -10.90 6.97 11.25
N THR A 244 -10.86 6.32 10.10
CA THR A 244 -9.90 6.58 9.03
C THR A 244 -10.50 7.47 7.96
N VAL A 245 -9.75 8.50 7.57
CA VAL A 245 -10.09 9.44 6.49
C VAL A 245 -9.00 9.37 5.42
N LEU A 246 -9.39 8.98 4.22
CA LEU A 246 -8.51 8.97 3.05
C LEU A 246 -8.62 10.33 2.35
N VAL A 247 -7.50 11.05 2.25
CA VAL A 247 -7.42 12.32 1.54
C VAL A 247 -6.75 12.07 0.19
N SER A 248 -7.48 12.35 -0.89
CA SER A 248 -6.96 12.23 -2.24
C SER A 248 -6.48 13.59 -2.72
N SER A 249 -5.16 13.79 -2.77
CA SER A 249 -4.54 15.06 -3.18
C SER A 249 -3.80 14.99 -4.51
N GLY A 250 -3.61 13.78 -5.06
CA GLY A 250 -2.69 13.55 -6.18
C GLY A 250 -1.22 13.73 -5.78
N GLY A 251 -0.34 13.89 -6.77
CA GLY A 251 1.08 14.21 -6.58
C GLY A 251 1.92 13.08 -5.97
N GLY A 252 1.45 11.84 -6.01
CA GLY A 252 2.23 10.66 -5.66
C GLY A 252 3.07 10.15 -6.83
N VAL A 253 3.96 9.20 -6.56
CA VAL A 253 4.91 8.66 -7.55
C VAL A 253 4.55 7.26 -8.04
N ALA A 254 3.58 6.61 -7.40
CA ALA A 254 2.99 5.38 -7.94
C ALA A 254 2.23 5.68 -9.24
N ALA A 255 1.81 4.65 -9.94
CA ALA A 255 0.85 4.82 -11.02
C ALA A 255 -0.34 5.66 -10.52
N TYR A 256 -0.95 6.44 -11.41
CA TYR A 256 -2.10 7.31 -11.11
C TYR A 256 -1.88 8.29 -9.94
N GLU A 257 -0.64 8.68 -9.67
CA GLU A 257 -0.30 9.60 -8.57
C GLU A 257 -0.62 9.09 -7.16
N GLY A 258 -0.63 7.77 -6.95
CA GLY A 258 -0.79 7.17 -5.63
C GLY A 258 0.40 7.43 -4.73
N LYS A 259 0.17 7.47 -3.41
CA LYS A 259 1.21 7.62 -2.37
C LYS A 259 1.37 6.36 -1.54
N ALA A 260 2.56 6.13 -1.03
CA ALA A 260 2.86 5.01 -0.14
C ALA A 260 2.26 5.23 1.25
N ILE A 261 1.68 4.18 1.85
CA ILE A 261 1.03 4.24 3.17
C ILE A 261 1.49 3.17 4.16
N GLY A 262 2.26 2.16 3.71
CA GLY A 262 2.50 0.93 4.48
C GLY A 262 3.14 1.10 5.85
N GLU A 263 4.02 2.09 6.03
CA GLU A 263 4.73 2.34 7.31
C GLU A 263 4.40 3.70 7.91
N PHE A 264 3.34 4.34 7.45
CA PHE A 264 3.11 5.72 7.77
C PHE A 264 2.17 5.91 8.97
N ALA A 265 1.19 5.03 9.09
CA ALA A 265 0.14 5.16 10.08
C ALA A 265 0.62 4.88 11.53
N ASN A 266 1.71 4.13 11.71
CA ASN A 266 2.22 3.77 13.03
C ASN A 266 3.18 4.81 13.66
N ASN A 267 3.61 5.83 12.92
CA ASN A 267 4.62 6.76 13.42
C ASN A 267 4.10 7.77 14.46
N SER A 268 2.87 8.23 14.30
CA SER A 268 2.34 9.35 15.09
C SER A 268 1.39 8.98 16.23
N PRO A 269 0.81 7.76 16.34
CA PRO A 269 -0.10 7.46 17.43
C PRO A 269 0.51 7.64 18.82
N PRO A 270 1.78 7.27 19.11
CA PRO A 270 2.37 7.50 20.43
C PRO A 270 2.38 8.98 20.80
N ALA A 271 2.72 9.86 19.86
CA ALA A 271 2.75 11.30 20.10
C ALA A 271 1.33 11.89 20.31
N ALA A 272 0.35 11.43 19.52
CA ALA A 272 -1.04 11.84 19.68
C ALA A 272 -1.59 11.45 21.07
N ILE A 273 -1.31 10.22 21.51
CA ILE A 273 -1.71 9.71 22.82
C ILE A 273 -1.02 10.49 23.95
N ALA A 274 0.31 10.73 23.84
CA ALA A 274 1.04 11.52 24.83
C ALA A 274 0.49 12.94 24.96
N ASN A 275 0.11 13.56 23.85
CA ASN A 275 -0.51 14.87 23.85
C ASN A 275 -1.91 14.85 24.50
N ALA A 276 -2.73 13.84 24.19
CA ALA A 276 -4.06 13.70 24.78
C ALA A 276 -3.99 13.48 26.32
N VAL A 277 -3.05 12.65 26.78
CA VAL A 277 -2.80 12.47 28.22
C VAL A 277 -2.34 13.78 28.88
N ALA A 278 -1.44 14.52 28.26
CA ALA A 278 -0.98 15.79 28.78
C ALA A 278 -2.11 16.83 28.83
N ASP A 279 -3.02 16.84 27.88
CA ASP A 279 -4.20 17.70 27.88
C ASP A 279 -5.17 17.31 29.00
N ALA A 280 -5.44 16.01 29.16
CA ALA A 280 -6.39 15.49 30.14
C ALA A 280 -5.95 15.74 31.61
N VAL A 281 -4.67 15.54 31.93
CA VAL A 281 -4.19 15.54 33.33
C VAL A 281 -2.98 16.44 33.58
N GLY A 282 -2.46 17.12 32.55
CA GLY A 282 -1.33 18.03 32.61
C GLY A 282 0.02 17.37 32.90
N VAL A 283 0.12 16.06 32.74
CA VAL A 283 1.38 15.29 32.89
C VAL A 283 1.97 15.07 31.51
N ARG A 284 3.14 15.66 31.24
CA ARG A 284 3.88 15.45 29.99
C ARG A 284 4.90 14.31 30.18
N LEU A 285 4.74 13.25 29.41
CA LEU A 285 5.66 12.12 29.34
C LEU A 285 6.51 12.22 28.08
N PHE A 286 7.80 11.87 28.20
CA PHE A 286 8.78 11.89 27.11
C PHE A 286 9.36 10.50 26.82
N GLU A 287 8.92 9.50 27.53
CA GLU A 287 9.36 8.11 27.38
C GLU A 287 8.19 7.19 27.13
N LEU A 288 8.33 6.28 26.19
CA LEU A 288 7.37 5.24 25.88
C LEU A 288 7.72 3.94 26.63
N PRO A 289 6.75 3.06 26.83
CA PRO A 289 5.30 3.24 26.68
C PRO A 289 4.72 4.20 27.74
N ILE A 290 3.56 4.78 27.46
CA ILE A 290 2.80 5.66 28.37
C ILE A 290 2.04 4.76 29.36
N THR A 291 2.70 4.37 30.45
CA THR A 291 2.12 3.47 31.42
C THR A 291 1.35 4.20 32.51
N ALA A 292 0.39 3.49 33.13
CA ALA A 292 -0.35 4.01 34.29
C ALA A 292 0.58 4.43 35.42
N GLU A 293 1.65 3.71 35.65
CA GLU A 293 2.67 4.02 36.68
C GLU A 293 3.34 5.37 36.40
N LYS A 294 3.80 5.61 35.18
CA LYS A 294 4.45 6.89 34.80
C LYS A 294 3.50 8.07 35.01
N ILE A 295 2.22 7.92 34.61
CA ILE A 295 1.20 8.94 34.82
C ILE A 295 0.93 9.19 36.28
N TYR A 296 0.76 8.13 37.08
CA TYR A 296 0.51 8.22 38.51
C TYR A 296 1.64 8.96 39.25
N HIS A 297 2.89 8.66 38.93
CA HIS A 297 4.04 9.37 39.49
C HIS A 297 4.05 10.84 39.08
N GLY A 298 3.83 11.14 37.82
CA GLY A 298 3.74 12.54 37.33
C GLY A 298 2.61 13.35 38.00
N LEU A 299 1.45 12.69 38.24
CA LEU A 299 0.34 13.34 38.98
C LEU A 299 0.69 13.63 40.44
N LYS A 300 1.43 12.73 41.11
CA LYS A 300 1.90 12.93 42.49
C LYS A 300 2.92 14.05 42.62
N GLU A 301 3.84 14.16 41.66
CA GLU A 301 4.84 15.23 41.62
C GLU A 301 4.20 16.61 41.45
N ARG A 302 3.15 16.72 40.63
CA ARG A 302 2.40 17.97 40.45
C ARG A 302 1.58 18.43 41.64
N ARG A 303 1.20 17.52 42.54
CA ARG A 303 0.45 17.83 43.76
C ARG A 303 1.34 18.30 44.91
N ARG A 304 2.65 18.20 44.77
CA ARG A 304 3.66 18.72 45.71
C ARG A 304 4.08 20.13 45.30
#